data_a8e8d740313dbb423e9f1039168e7698
#
_entry.id   a8e8d740313dbb423e9f1039168e7698
#
_cell.length_a   1.000
_cell.length_b   1.000
_cell.length_c   1.000
_cell.angle_alpha   90.00
_cell.angle_beta   90.00
_cell.angle_gamma   90.00
#
_symmetry.space_group_name_H-M   'P 1'
#
loop_
_entity.id
_entity.type
_entity.pdbx_description
1 polymer ?
#
loop_
_entity_poly.entity_id
_entity_poly.type
_entity_poly.pdbx_seq_one_letter_code
_entity_poly.pdbx_strand_id
1 'polypeptide(L)' 'MARNFFVIPFILMASAASAQQQGHDACARDVSRFCRAHMNEGDQVVLACLKEHRAKLSKACEKVLTDNGQ' A
#
# COMPACT_ATOMS: atom_id res chain seq x y z
N MET A 1 -32.47 22.59 -0.88
CA MET A 1 -32.28 21.98 0.40
C MET A 1 -31.60 20.64 0.35
N ALA A 2 -32.05 19.73 -0.50
CA ALA A 2 -31.46 18.41 -0.59
C ALA A 2 -30.11 18.39 -1.30
N ARG A 3 -29.73 19.45 -1.94
CA ARG A 3 -28.52 19.50 -2.75
C ARG A 3 -27.22 19.36 -1.95
N ASN A 4 -27.29 19.53 -0.65
CA ASN A 4 -26.10 19.43 0.18
C ASN A 4 -25.55 18.01 0.29
N PHE A 5 -26.32 17.01 -0.08
CA PHE A 5 -25.94 15.62 0.05
C PHE A 5 -24.93 15.15 -1.00
N PHE A 6 -24.74 15.93 -2.05
CA PHE A 6 -23.89 15.51 -3.15
C PHE A 6 -22.40 15.66 -2.86
N VAL A 7 -22.03 16.35 -1.81
CA VAL A 7 -20.63 16.61 -1.49
C VAL A 7 -19.95 15.42 -0.80
N ILE A 8 -20.71 14.65 -0.07
CA ILE A 8 -20.18 13.58 0.78
C ILE A 8 -19.37 12.50 0.03
N PRO A 9 -19.81 11.98 -1.12
CA PRO A 9 -19.09 10.89 -1.81
C PRO A 9 -17.66 11.22 -2.22
N PHE A 10 -17.37 12.49 -2.49
CA PHE A 10 -16.04 12.88 -2.91
C PHE A 10 -14.99 12.73 -1.82
N ILE A 11 -15.38 12.91 -0.59
CA ILE A 11 -14.47 12.78 0.54
C ILE A 11 -14.01 11.33 0.71
N LEU A 12 -14.90 10.38 0.50
CA LEU A 12 -14.58 8.96 0.63
C LEU A 12 -13.57 8.50 -0.42
N MET A 13 -13.68 9.01 -1.63
CA MET A 13 -12.76 8.66 -2.71
C MET A 13 -11.34 9.16 -2.42
N ALA A 14 -11.22 10.34 -1.86
CA ALA A 14 -9.91 10.90 -1.52
C ALA A 14 -9.20 10.05 -0.47
N SER A 15 -9.93 9.50 0.50
CA SER A 15 -9.34 8.65 1.54
C SER A 15 -8.75 7.38 0.96
N ALA A 16 -9.43 6.74 0.02
CA ALA A 16 -8.95 5.52 -0.61
C ALA A 16 -7.65 5.75 -1.37
N ALA A 17 -7.54 6.86 -2.10
CA ALA A 17 -6.33 7.20 -2.85
C ALA A 17 -5.14 7.41 -1.91
N SER A 18 -5.35 8.07 -0.77
CA SER A 18 -4.28 8.31 0.20
C SER A 18 -3.75 7.02 0.79
N ALA A 19 -4.61 6.05 1.07
CA ALA A 19 -4.20 4.78 1.65
C ALA A 19 -3.29 4.00 0.69
N GLN A 20 -3.60 4.00 -0.60
CA GLN A 20 -2.78 3.32 -1.60
C GLN A 20 -1.41 3.96 -1.72
N GLN A 21 -1.35 5.27 -1.71
CA GLN A 21 -0.10 5.98 -1.83
C GLN A 21 0.81 5.75 -0.62
N GLN A 22 0.24 5.72 0.57
CA GLN A 22 1.01 5.45 1.78
C GLN A 22 1.67 4.08 1.74
N GLY A 23 0.94 3.08 1.27
CA GLY A 23 1.48 1.73 1.16
C GLY A 23 2.66 1.67 0.20
N HIS A 24 2.55 2.32 -0.95
CA HIS A 24 3.61 2.38 -1.92
C HIS A 24 4.87 3.05 -1.34
N ASP A 25 4.70 4.19 -0.68
CA ASP A 25 5.83 4.93 -0.15
C ASP A 25 6.52 4.19 0.98
N ALA A 26 5.75 3.57 1.87
CA ALA A 26 6.30 2.88 3.02
C ALA A 26 7.15 1.67 2.65
N CYS A 27 6.82 1.01 1.54
CA CYS A 27 7.50 -0.21 1.12
C CYS A 27 8.49 -0.03 -0.02
N ALA A 28 8.63 1.18 -0.57
CA ALA A 28 9.47 1.40 -1.74
C ALA A 28 10.92 0.96 -1.53
N ARG A 29 11.50 1.30 -0.41
CA ARG A 29 12.88 0.92 -0.10
C ARG A 29 13.04 -0.58 0.08
N ASP A 30 12.09 -1.21 0.75
CA ASP A 30 12.13 -2.65 0.97
C ASP A 30 11.98 -3.41 -0.33
N VAL A 31 11.13 -2.93 -1.25
CA VAL A 31 11.00 -3.51 -2.57
C VAL A 31 12.34 -3.44 -3.32
N SER A 32 13.00 -2.28 -3.31
CA SER A 32 14.30 -2.13 -3.96
C SER A 32 15.37 -3.01 -3.33
N ARG A 33 15.30 -3.22 -2.03
CA ARG A 33 16.31 -3.96 -1.29
C ARG A 33 16.15 -5.47 -1.41
N PHE A 34 14.93 -5.97 -1.31
CA PHE A 34 14.67 -7.40 -1.23
C PHE A 34 13.95 -7.98 -2.44
N CYS A 35 13.23 -7.16 -3.19
CA CYS A 35 12.35 -7.62 -4.26
C CYS A 35 12.68 -7.00 -5.61
N ARG A 36 13.89 -6.52 -5.77
CA ARG A 36 14.30 -5.81 -6.99
C ARG A 36 14.10 -6.63 -8.25
N ALA A 37 14.39 -7.92 -8.18
CA ALA A 37 14.25 -8.80 -9.32
C ALA A 37 12.80 -8.97 -9.79
N HIS A 38 11.84 -8.63 -8.93
CA HIS A 38 10.42 -8.82 -9.19
C HIS A 38 9.65 -7.54 -9.41
N MET A 39 10.33 -6.39 -9.43
CA MET A 39 9.64 -5.09 -9.48
C MET A 39 8.74 -4.92 -10.70
N ASN A 40 9.07 -5.57 -11.80
CA ASN A 40 8.32 -5.44 -13.05
C ASN A 40 7.39 -6.63 -13.32
N GLU A 41 7.21 -7.52 -12.36
CA GLU A 41 6.42 -8.73 -12.54
C GLU A 41 4.97 -8.59 -12.05
N GLY A 42 4.60 -7.42 -11.58
CA GLY A 42 3.25 -7.14 -11.11
C GLY A 42 3.14 -7.04 -9.59
N ASP A 43 2.11 -6.38 -9.13
CA ASP A 43 1.93 -6.08 -7.71
C ASP A 43 1.80 -7.34 -6.85
N GLN A 44 1.16 -8.37 -7.37
CA GLN A 44 0.97 -9.60 -6.61
C GLN A 44 2.29 -10.32 -6.34
N VAL A 45 3.19 -10.31 -7.32
CA VAL A 45 4.50 -10.94 -7.16
C VAL A 45 5.35 -10.15 -6.17
N VAL A 46 5.32 -8.82 -6.25
CA VAL A 46 6.04 -7.97 -5.31
C VAL A 46 5.51 -8.18 -3.90
N LEU A 47 4.20 -8.25 -3.73
CA LEU A 47 3.60 -8.48 -2.42
C LEU A 47 4.04 -9.82 -1.84
N ALA A 48 4.05 -10.87 -2.64
CA ALA A 48 4.50 -12.18 -2.19
C ALA A 48 5.96 -12.13 -1.73
N CYS A 49 6.80 -11.41 -2.47
CA CYS A 49 8.20 -11.23 -2.12
C CYS A 49 8.35 -10.50 -0.77
N LEU A 50 7.59 -9.44 -0.55
CA LEU A 50 7.61 -8.70 0.71
C LEU A 50 7.19 -9.60 1.87
N LYS A 51 6.19 -10.42 1.67
CA LYS A 51 5.71 -11.33 2.72
C LYS A 51 6.77 -12.36 3.09
N GLU A 52 7.54 -12.83 2.13
CA GLU A 52 8.65 -13.75 2.39
C GLU A 52 9.75 -13.10 3.22
N HIS A 53 9.95 -11.80 3.06
CA HIS A 53 10.98 -11.05 3.77
C HIS A 53 10.44 -10.29 4.97
N ARG A 54 9.28 -10.65 5.45
CA ARG A 54 8.57 -9.90 6.50
C ARG A 54 9.44 -9.53 7.70
N ALA A 55 10.27 -10.45 8.15
CA ALA A 55 11.12 -10.20 9.32
C ALA A 55 12.19 -9.16 9.08
N LYS A 56 12.50 -8.87 7.83
CA LYS A 56 13.54 -7.92 7.44
C LYS A 56 13.01 -6.58 6.96
N LEU A 57 11.70 -6.45 6.85
CA LEU A 57 11.08 -5.21 6.38
C LEU A 57 11.22 -4.10 7.41
N SER A 58 11.19 -2.85 6.93
CA SER A 58 11.07 -1.71 7.82
C SER A 58 9.75 -1.80 8.57
N LYS A 59 9.70 -1.18 9.75
CA LYS A 59 8.48 -1.20 10.55
C LYS A 59 7.30 -0.55 9.83
N ALA A 60 7.57 0.50 9.06
CA ALA A 60 6.54 1.17 8.29
C ALA A 60 5.94 0.25 7.23
N CYS A 61 6.79 -0.49 6.50
CA CYS A 61 6.31 -1.42 5.49
C CYS A 61 5.56 -2.59 6.11
N GLU A 62 6.09 -3.14 7.20
CA GLU A 62 5.43 -4.24 7.92
C GLU A 62 4.06 -3.82 8.41
N LYS A 63 3.94 -2.60 8.94
CA LYS A 63 2.67 -2.07 9.40
C LYS A 63 1.65 -1.98 8.27
N VAL A 64 2.08 -1.53 7.11
CA VAL A 64 1.19 -1.44 5.94
C VAL A 64 0.66 -2.83 5.56
N LEU A 65 1.52 -3.82 5.54
CA LEU A 65 1.09 -5.19 5.24
C LEU A 65 0.07 -5.67 6.27
N THR A 66 0.37 -5.50 7.54
CA THR A 66 -0.52 -5.92 8.62
C THR A 66 -1.88 -5.22 8.53
N ASP A 67 -1.88 -3.91 8.31
CA ASP A 67 -3.11 -3.13 8.23
C ASP A 67 -3.99 -3.53 7.04
N ASN A 68 -3.40 -4.14 6.03
CA ASN A 68 -4.12 -4.61 4.84
C ASN A 68 -4.37 -6.12 4.84
N GLY A 69 -4.18 -6.77 5.96
CA GLY A 69 -4.46 -8.20 6.09
C GLY A 69 -3.44 -9.11 5.44
N GLN A 70 -2.27 -8.61 5.20
CA GLN A 70 -1.19 -9.37 4.57
C GLN A 70 -0.14 -9.80 5.64
#